data_17ad1ea410837cc4acde30b1dcdaf88e
#
_entry.id   17ad1ea410837cc4acde30b1dcdaf88e
#
_cell.length_a   1.000
_cell.length_b   1.000
_cell.length_c   1.000
_cell.angle_alpha   90.00
_cell.angle_beta   90.00
_cell.angle_gamma   90.00
#
_symmetry.space_group_name_H-M   'P 1'
#
loop_
_entity.id
_entity.type
_entity.pdbx_description
1 polymer ?
#
loop_
_entity_poly.entity_id
_entity_poly.type
_entity_poly.pdbx_seq_one_letter_code
_entity_poly.pdbx_strand_id
1 'polypeptide(L)'
;MFAVIYKFKVKEDMNSEFIQAWKQLTQLIYEYEGSLGSRLHKETDNSYIAYAQWPDKETWKNSGDKLPDNANEVRRIMKECCTRIEILNELDCIEDLLKSKTKVN
;
A
#
# COMPACT_ATOMS: atom_id res chain seq x y z
N MET A 1 -8.23 -4.55 13.98
CA MET A 1 -7.64 -4.07 12.72
C MET A 1 -6.13 -3.99 12.84
N PHE A 2 -5.44 -4.29 11.75
CA PHE A 2 -3.98 -4.31 11.70
C PHE A 2 -3.52 -3.32 10.64
N ALA A 3 -2.43 -2.60 10.88
CA ALA A 3 -1.91 -1.63 9.94
C ALA A 3 -0.43 -1.88 9.66
N VAL A 4 -0.03 -1.60 8.42
CA VAL A 4 1.36 -1.73 8.00
C VAL A 4 1.81 -0.41 7.39
N ILE A 5 2.99 0.04 7.80
CA ILE A 5 3.58 1.25 7.27
C ILE A 5 4.74 0.87 6.35
N TYR A 6 4.67 1.35 5.12
CA TYR A 6 5.72 1.11 4.12
C TYR A 6 6.42 2.42 3.77
N LYS A 7 7.68 2.31 3.42
CA LYS A 7 8.43 3.44 2.87
C LYS A 7 8.96 3.08 1.49
N PHE A 8 8.77 4.00 0.55
CA PHE A 8 9.25 3.85 -0.83
C PHE A 8 10.20 4.99 -1.16
N LYS A 9 11.41 4.64 -1.59
CA LYS A 9 12.36 5.61 -2.14
C LYS A 9 12.29 5.48 -3.64
N VAL A 10 11.82 6.51 -4.30
CA VAL A 10 11.54 6.50 -5.74
C VAL A 10 12.68 7.17 -6.48
N LYS A 11 13.03 6.63 -7.64
CA LYS A 11 14.06 7.20 -8.49
C LYS A 11 13.62 8.56 -9.02
N GLU A 12 14.58 9.45 -9.25
CA GLU A 12 14.28 10.74 -9.83
C GLU A 12 13.53 10.58 -11.13
N ASP A 13 12.55 11.48 -11.35
CA ASP A 13 11.73 11.52 -12.56
C ASP A 13 10.82 10.30 -12.77
N MET A 14 10.69 9.43 -11.78
CA MET A 14 9.80 8.27 -11.87
C MET A 14 8.60 8.34 -10.91
N ASN A 15 8.34 9.52 -10.37
CA ASN A 15 7.26 9.69 -9.39
C ASN A 15 5.88 9.37 -9.98
N SER A 16 5.58 9.84 -11.19
CA SER A 16 4.27 9.60 -11.80
C SER A 16 4.04 8.11 -12.07
N GLU A 17 5.03 7.43 -12.61
CA GLU A 17 4.96 6.00 -12.88
C GLU A 17 4.79 5.22 -11.60
N PHE A 18 5.52 5.62 -10.54
CA PHE A 18 5.38 4.98 -9.24
C PHE A 18 3.97 5.12 -8.69
N ILE A 19 3.43 6.34 -8.70
CA ILE A 19 2.09 6.59 -8.16
C ILE A 19 1.03 5.79 -8.91
N GLN A 20 1.13 5.73 -10.24
CA GLN A 20 0.19 4.94 -11.03
C GLN A 20 0.28 3.45 -10.71
N ALA A 21 1.50 2.92 -10.63
CA ALA A 21 1.69 1.52 -10.28
C ALA A 21 1.18 1.22 -8.88
N TRP A 22 1.46 2.12 -7.93
CA TRP A 22 0.99 1.96 -6.55
C TRP A 22 -0.54 1.91 -6.50
N LYS A 23 -1.21 2.82 -7.23
CA LYS A 23 -2.68 2.83 -7.28
C LYS A 23 -3.24 1.53 -7.83
N GLN A 24 -2.71 1.08 -8.96
CA GLN A 24 -3.19 -0.14 -9.60
C GLN A 24 -2.99 -1.35 -8.71
N LEU A 25 -1.79 -1.47 -8.13
CA LEU A 25 -1.49 -2.62 -7.27
C LEU A 25 -2.33 -2.61 -6.00
N THR A 26 -2.51 -1.44 -5.39
CA THR A 26 -3.30 -1.31 -4.17
C THR A 26 -4.76 -1.70 -4.42
N GLN A 27 -5.34 -1.29 -5.55
CA GLN A 27 -6.69 -1.67 -5.90
C GLN A 27 -6.83 -3.18 -6.06
N LEU A 28 -5.86 -3.81 -6.72
CA LEU A 28 -5.87 -5.27 -6.87
C LEU A 28 -5.75 -5.97 -5.52
N ILE A 29 -4.91 -5.43 -4.64
CA ILE A 29 -4.71 -6.03 -3.33
C ILE A 29 -6.00 -6.00 -2.51
N TYR A 30 -6.73 -4.88 -2.48
CA TYR A 30 -7.94 -4.88 -1.69
C TYR A 30 -9.10 -5.62 -2.36
N GLU A 31 -9.08 -5.78 -3.69
CA GLU A 31 -10.09 -6.58 -4.37
C GLU A 31 -9.90 -8.09 -4.17
N TYR A 32 -8.66 -8.55 -4.13
CA TYR A 32 -8.36 -9.98 -4.17
C TYR A 32 -7.74 -10.55 -2.90
N GLU A 33 -7.17 -9.70 -2.03
CA GLU A 33 -6.39 -10.18 -0.89
C GLU A 33 -7.00 -9.85 0.46
N GLY A 34 -8.13 -9.18 0.49
CA GLY A 34 -8.80 -8.86 1.75
C GLY A 34 -8.29 -7.63 2.48
N SER A 35 -7.45 -6.82 1.82
CA SER A 35 -7.02 -5.54 2.38
C SER A 35 -8.21 -4.60 2.57
N LEU A 36 -8.12 -3.72 3.56
CA LEU A 36 -9.12 -2.68 3.79
C LEU A 36 -8.75 -1.36 3.10
N GLY A 37 -7.65 -1.35 2.34
CA GLY A 37 -7.21 -0.18 1.60
C GLY A 37 -5.97 0.47 2.17
N SER A 38 -5.46 1.46 1.46
CA SER A 38 -4.22 2.14 1.83
C SER A 38 -4.28 3.60 1.45
N ARG A 39 -3.43 4.39 2.10
CA ARG A 39 -3.19 5.79 1.73
C ARG A 39 -1.73 5.97 1.42
N LEU A 40 -1.44 6.74 0.38
CA LEU A 40 -0.08 7.09 0.03
C LEU A 40 0.16 8.55 0.39
N HIS A 41 1.25 8.80 1.10
CA HIS A 41 1.66 10.13 1.54
C HIS A 41 3.01 10.46 0.95
N LYS A 42 3.21 11.71 0.58
CA LYS A 42 4.53 12.19 0.16
C LYS A 42 5.25 12.71 1.41
N GLU A 43 6.41 12.15 1.70
CA GLU A 43 7.23 12.57 2.83
C GLU A 43 8.17 13.70 2.42
N THR A 44 8.94 13.46 1.36
CA THR A 44 9.83 14.45 0.75
C THR A 44 9.84 14.15 -0.75
N ASP A 45 10.60 14.92 -1.52
CA ASP A 45 10.78 14.59 -2.92
C ASP A 45 11.35 13.18 -3.02
N ASN A 46 10.74 12.36 -3.86
CA ASN A 46 11.17 10.99 -4.13
C ASN A 46 11.06 10.04 -2.92
N SER A 47 10.35 10.44 -1.86
CA SER A 47 10.14 9.57 -0.69
C SER A 47 8.67 9.56 -0.31
N TYR A 48 8.09 8.37 -0.18
CA TYR A 48 6.67 8.18 0.10
C TYR A 48 6.45 7.22 1.24
N ILE A 49 5.39 7.46 2.01
CA ILE A 49 4.96 6.60 3.10
C ILE A 49 3.55 6.12 2.80
N ALA A 50 3.33 4.82 2.85
CA ALA A 50 2.00 4.24 2.68
C ALA A 50 1.53 3.66 4.00
N TYR A 51 0.25 3.90 4.30
CA TYR A 51 -0.43 3.35 5.45
C TYR A 51 -1.49 2.38 4.93
N ALA A 52 -1.33 1.10 5.22
CA ALA A 52 -2.23 0.04 4.74
C ALA A 52 -3.00 -0.55 5.91
N GLN A 53 -4.32 -0.73 5.72
CA GLN A 53 -5.19 -1.33 6.72
C GLN A 53 -5.56 -2.76 6.32
N TRP A 54 -5.58 -3.64 7.31
CA TRP A 54 -5.93 -5.05 7.12
C TRP A 54 -6.87 -5.50 8.23
N PRO A 55 -7.74 -6.50 7.98
CA PRO A 55 -8.58 -7.03 9.05
C PRO A 55 -7.76 -7.53 10.23
N ASP A 56 -6.67 -8.24 9.94
CA ASP A 56 -5.77 -8.79 10.94
C ASP A 56 -4.41 -9.09 10.32
N LYS A 57 -3.45 -9.41 11.16
CA LYS A 57 -2.08 -9.69 10.73
C LYS A 57 -1.99 -10.91 9.82
N GLU A 58 -2.79 -11.92 10.12
CA GLU A 58 -2.74 -13.18 9.36
C GLU A 58 -3.17 -12.97 7.91
N THR A 59 -4.22 -12.19 7.69
CA THR A 59 -4.67 -11.85 6.34
C THR A 59 -3.56 -11.16 5.57
N TRP A 60 -2.87 -10.21 6.21
CA TRP A 60 -1.74 -9.53 5.59
C TRP A 60 -0.60 -10.49 5.27
N LYS A 61 -0.23 -11.36 6.22
CA LYS A 61 0.87 -12.30 6.02
C LYS A 61 0.61 -13.29 4.90
N ASN A 62 -0.65 -13.66 4.72
CA ASN A 62 -1.02 -14.62 3.68
C ASN A 62 -1.33 -13.96 2.35
N SER A 63 -1.15 -12.64 2.23
CA SER A 63 -1.46 -11.92 1.02
C SER A 63 -0.38 -12.14 -0.05
N GLY A 64 -0.78 -11.94 -1.30
CA GLY A 64 0.13 -12.01 -2.44
C GLY A 64 -0.14 -13.16 -3.38
N ASP A 65 -0.84 -14.20 -2.93
CA ASP A 65 -1.03 -15.42 -3.73
C ASP A 65 -2.31 -15.40 -4.57
N LYS A 66 -3.23 -14.50 -4.28
CA LYS A 66 -4.55 -14.48 -4.94
C LYS A 66 -4.67 -13.40 -6.01
N LEU A 67 -3.59 -12.69 -6.27
CA LEU A 67 -3.62 -11.62 -7.27
C LEU A 67 -3.71 -12.17 -8.68
N PRO A 68 -4.42 -11.47 -9.59
CA PRO A 68 -4.45 -11.90 -10.99
C PRO A 68 -3.10 -11.71 -11.66
N ASP A 69 -2.92 -12.33 -12.83
CA ASP A 69 -1.64 -12.32 -13.54
C ASP A 69 -1.17 -10.92 -13.90
N ASN A 70 -2.08 -9.99 -14.18
CA ASN A 70 -1.68 -8.63 -14.53
C ASN A 70 -1.00 -7.88 -13.37
N ALA A 71 -1.14 -8.37 -12.14
CA ALA A 71 -0.43 -7.78 -11.00
C ALA A 71 1.09 -7.95 -11.11
N ASN A 72 1.56 -8.97 -11.83
CA ASN A 72 3.00 -9.20 -11.98
C ASN A 72 3.67 -8.04 -12.69
N GLU A 73 3.05 -7.52 -13.73
CA GLU A 73 3.60 -6.38 -14.47
C GLU A 73 3.59 -5.12 -13.62
N VAL A 74 2.50 -4.88 -12.89
CA VAL A 74 2.40 -3.72 -12.02
C VAL A 74 3.47 -3.76 -10.92
N ARG A 75 3.68 -4.94 -10.32
CA ARG A 75 4.72 -5.13 -9.31
C ARG A 75 6.10 -4.83 -9.89
N ARG A 76 6.36 -5.31 -11.09
CA ARG A 76 7.64 -5.09 -11.77
C ARG A 76 7.88 -3.59 -11.96
N ILE A 77 6.88 -2.88 -12.47
CA ILE A 77 6.98 -1.44 -12.70
C ILE A 77 7.25 -0.71 -11.37
N MET A 78 6.52 -1.06 -10.33
CA MET A 78 6.70 -0.41 -9.03
C MET A 78 8.12 -0.63 -8.48
N LYS A 79 8.64 -1.85 -8.61
CA LYS A 79 10.00 -2.15 -8.15
C LYS A 79 11.04 -1.39 -8.97
N GLU A 80 10.82 -1.27 -10.28
CA GLU A 80 11.75 -0.54 -11.15
C GLU A 80 11.77 0.95 -10.84
N CYS A 81 10.66 1.50 -10.38
CA CYS A 81 10.59 2.90 -10.00
C CYS A 81 11.31 3.22 -8.70
N CYS A 82 11.60 2.21 -7.88
CA CYS A 82 12.10 2.42 -6.53
C CYS A 82 13.53 1.94 -6.37
N THR A 83 14.32 2.70 -5.59
CA THR A 83 15.62 2.23 -5.14
C THR A 83 15.50 1.42 -3.87
N ARG A 84 14.38 1.58 -3.13
CA ARG A 84 14.19 0.92 -1.85
C ARG A 84 12.72 0.84 -1.51
N ILE A 85 12.30 -0.31 -1.01
CA ILE A 85 10.95 -0.52 -0.47
C ILE A 85 11.13 -1.19 0.90
N GLU A 86 10.60 -0.57 1.95
CA GLU A 86 10.78 -1.05 3.31
C GLU A 86 9.44 -1.16 4.03
N ILE A 87 9.34 -2.16 4.91
CA ILE A 87 8.26 -2.22 5.89
C ILE A 87 8.80 -1.57 7.16
N LEU A 88 8.23 -0.43 7.53
CA LEU A 88 8.68 0.29 8.71
C LEU A 88 8.04 -0.21 9.99
N ASN A 89 6.74 -0.49 9.94
CA ASN A 89 5.98 -0.85 11.14
C ASN A 89 4.88 -1.84 10.82
N GLU A 90 4.62 -2.72 11.79
CA GLU A 90 3.46 -3.60 11.81
C GLU A 90 2.72 -3.29 13.12
N LEU A 91 1.48 -2.85 13.03
CA LEU A 91 0.80 -2.22 14.15
C LEU A 91 -0.58 -2.84 14.40
N ASP A 92 -0.86 -3.18 15.65
CA ASP A 92 -2.22 -3.55 16.04
C ASP A 92 -2.96 -2.29 16.44
N CYS A 93 -4.13 -2.08 15.86
CA CYS A 93 -4.96 -0.93 16.21
C CYS A 93 -5.73 -1.25 17.49
N ILE A 94 -5.52 -0.45 18.53
CA ILE A 94 -6.19 -0.65 19.81
C ILE A 94 -7.28 0.39 20.07
N GLU A 95 -7.22 1.53 19.41
CA GLU A 95 -8.24 2.58 19.51
C GLU A 95 -8.35 3.25 18.15
N ASP A 96 -9.55 3.38 17.63
CA ASP A 96 -9.77 3.99 16.32
C ASP A 96 -10.83 5.08 16.45
N LEU A 97 -10.38 6.32 16.46
CA LEU A 97 -11.27 7.48 16.56
C LEU A 97 -11.34 8.26 15.25
N LEU A 98 -10.97 7.63 14.14
CA LEU A 98 -11.12 8.28 12.84
C LEU A 98 -12.60 8.41 12.50
N LYS A 99 -12.95 9.54 11.92
CA LYS A 99 -14.30 9.74 11.41
C LYS A 99 -14.49 8.87 10.17
N SER A 100 -15.62 8.19 10.11
CA SER A 100 -15.95 7.38 8.94
C SER A 100 -16.35 8.31 7.79
N LYS A 101 -15.74 8.13 6.64
CA LYS A 101 -16.09 8.90 5.46
C LYS A 101 -17.49 8.59 4.96
N THR A 102 -17.94 7.38 5.15
CA THR A 102 -19.24 6.98 4.64
C THR A 102 -20.39 7.63 5.39
N LYS A 103 -20.11 8.18 6.56
CA LYS A 103 -21.15 8.81 7.39
C LYS A 103 -21.30 10.29 7.14
N VAL A 104 -20.46 10.84 6.32
CA VAL A 104 -20.46 12.29 6.08
C VAL A 104 -21.51 12.68 5.07
N ASN A 105 -21.99 11.78 4.33
CA ASN A 105 -22.96 12.06 3.24
C ASN A 105 -24.30 12.47 3.72
#